data_6846f2b70cfc17497c07e73517611552
#
_entry.id   6846f2b70cfc17497c07e73517611552
#
_cell.length_a   1.000
_cell.length_b   1.000
_cell.length_c   1.000
_cell.angle_alpha   90.00
_cell.angle_beta   90.00
_cell.angle_gamma   90.00
#
_symmetry.space_group_name_H-M   'P 1'
#
loop_
_entity.id
_entity.type
_entity.pdbx_description
1 polymer ?
#
loop_
_entity_poly.entity_id
_entity_poly.type
_entity_poly.pdbx_seq_one_letter_code
_entity_poly.pdbx_strand_id
1 'polypeptide(L)'
;MENGWIRINVKGSPYDAGYAHGSLVATDLKEIMTALEFIVPDGFGFSLTELSNLMYDLLSPIVIENYPDIMKEIEGITKGAQDNGFTELTIIKVFFWNCWYSVGYLISDLPLLIENNIDLLKKHGYMFDTLKRSKNIKGGAKDKCTGFIALGDWTKDGKIVCGHNTFDNYIDSQFANILLLITPDKGNSFIMQTSPGQVCSGTDYYVSSNGFIVTETTIGGFNQFALKNPLFCRIRQAVQYSKTLEDYSTYLQDGNSGDYANSWLIGDTINNEIMRIELGLNQVNVERKKNGYFIGFNAPYDQKIRNLECVNSGFYDIRRHQGARRVRLEQLMIEHKGKLDIKIGQAILADHYDVYLNKVNPCSRTCCSHYDLDQREFMSQSDRPFPFQPRGALDGIVSDTTLAKNMGLSARWGSSCGMAFDAAKFCDRNIQWRVQKPYLKDRPSVPWTTFTGIQPESNNTTRTNKVGVAKGGKGTKAKRRTKRVLVRRS
;
A
#
# COMPACT_ATOMS: atom_id res chain seq x y z
N MET A 1 5.02 -0.36 20.47
CA MET A 1 3.87 0.24 19.75
C MET A 1 3.70 1.66 20.26
N GLU A 2 3.57 2.61 19.34
CA GLU A 2 3.41 4.03 19.70
C GLU A 2 2.20 4.59 18.95
N ASN A 3 1.16 5.00 19.68
CA ASN A 3 -0.10 5.53 19.12
C ASN A 3 -0.66 4.68 17.96
N GLY A 4 -0.69 3.36 18.16
CA GLY A 4 -1.18 2.39 17.18
C GLY A 4 -0.17 1.96 16.12
N TRP A 5 0.99 2.61 16.00
CA TRP A 5 2.06 2.27 15.07
C TRP A 5 3.07 1.30 15.64
N ILE A 6 3.53 0.36 14.81
CA ILE A 6 4.64 -0.54 15.08
C ILE A 6 5.83 -0.04 14.27
N ARG A 7 6.94 0.30 14.95
CA ARG A 7 8.19 0.71 14.28
C ARG A 7 9.13 -0.48 14.18
N ILE A 8 9.62 -0.73 12.96
CA ILE A 8 10.55 -1.82 12.66
C ILE A 8 11.73 -1.25 11.87
N ASN A 9 12.94 -1.56 12.31
CA ASN A 9 14.16 -1.19 11.62
C ASN A 9 14.92 -2.46 11.24
N VAL A 10 15.14 -2.66 9.94
CA VAL A 10 15.89 -3.79 9.40
C VAL A 10 17.05 -3.32 8.53
N LYS A 11 18.11 -4.12 8.45
CA LYS A 11 19.28 -3.77 7.65
C LYS A 11 20.04 -5.01 7.16
N GLY A 12 20.78 -4.86 6.08
CA GLY A 12 21.67 -5.86 5.55
C GLY A 12 21.25 -6.38 4.18
N SER A 13 21.62 -7.62 3.88
CA SER A 13 21.23 -8.26 2.64
C SER A 13 19.70 -8.44 2.55
N PRO A 14 19.13 -8.64 1.35
CA PRO A 14 17.70 -8.90 1.21
C PRO A 14 17.19 -10.01 2.11
N TYR A 15 17.93 -11.13 2.20
CA TYR A 15 17.56 -12.24 3.08
C TYR A 15 17.63 -11.85 4.57
N ASP A 16 18.70 -11.17 5.02
CA ASP A 16 18.85 -10.80 6.42
C ASP A 16 17.79 -9.78 6.87
N ALA A 17 17.49 -8.80 6.01
CA ALA A 17 16.43 -7.82 6.25
C ALA A 17 15.05 -8.50 6.30
N GLY A 18 14.77 -9.40 5.37
CA GLY A 18 13.55 -10.20 5.34
C GLY A 18 13.42 -11.09 6.57
N TYR A 19 14.49 -11.78 6.98
CA TYR A 19 14.49 -12.64 8.17
C TYR A 19 14.18 -11.84 9.44
N ALA A 20 14.80 -10.67 9.59
CA ALA A 20 14.53 -9.79 10.71
C ALA A 20 13.08 -9.29 10.71
N HIS A 21 12.56 -8.89 9.54
CA HIS A 21 11.17 -8.48 9.38
C HIS A 21 10.22 -9.61 9.80
N GLY A 22 10.34 -10.79 9.17
CA GLY A 22 9.49 -11.95 9.45
C GLY A 22 9.53 -12.38 10.92
N SER A 23 10.71 -12.35 11.55
CA SER A 23 10.88 -12.68 12.97
C SER A 23 10.09 -11.76 13.89
N LEU A 24 10.02 -10.46 13.54
CA LEU A 24 9.34 -9.45 14.37
C LEU A 24 7.83 -9.43 14.22
N VAL A 25 7.33 -9.87 13.08
CA VAL A 25 5.91 -9.81 12.73
C VAL A 25 5.26 -11.19 12.65
N ALA A 26 5.90 -12.25 13.14
CA ALA A 26 5.41 -13.62 13.01
C ALA A 26 3.96 -13.79 13.49
N THR A 27 3.62 -13.18 14.63
CA THR A 27 2.25 -13.22 15.19
C THR A 27 1.27 -12.43 14.31
N ASP A 28 1.63 -11.21 13.91
CA ASP A 28 0.77 -10.36 13.08
C ASP A 28 0.56 -11.01 11.70
N LEU A 29 1.60 -11.66 11.16
CA LEU A 29 1.53 -12.38 9.89
C LEU A 29 0.61 -13.62 9.97
N LYS A 30 0.60 -14.31 11.12
CA LYS A 30 -0.32 -15.42 11.36
C LYS A 30 -1.77 -14.94 11.41
N GLU A 31 -2.04 -13.81 12.04
CA GLU A 31 -3.38 -13.21 12.07
C GLU A 31 -3.87 -12.81 10.67
N ILE A 32 -2.99 -12.20 9.85
CA ILE A 32 -3.31 -11.88 8.44
C ILE A 32 -3.65 -13.14 7.65
N MET A 33 -2.84 -14.20 7.76
CA MET A 33 -3.12 -15.45 7.05
C MET A 33 -4.47 -16.05 7.47
N THR A 34 -4.82 -15.94 8.76
CA THR A 34 -6.14 -16.34 9.26
C THR A 34 -7.27 -15.51 8.64
N ALA A 35 -7.09 -14.21 8.48
CA ALA A 35 -8.06 -13.36 7.79
C ALA A 35 -8.17 -13.73 6.29
N LEU A 36 -7.06 -14.02 5.63
CA LEU A 36 -7.04 -14.43 4.22
C LEU A 36 -7.71 -15.80 3.99
N GLU A 37 -7.64 -16.74 4.95
CA GLU A 37 -8.39 -18.02 4.88
C GLU A 37 -9.92 -17.81 4.86
N PHE A 38 -10.40 -16.66 5.34
CA PHE A 38 -11.80 -16.25 5.20
C PHE A 38 -12.02 -15.40 3.93
N ILE A 39 -11.18 -14.40 3.67
CA ILE A 39 -11.39 -13.42 2.59
C ILE A 39 -11.31 -14.07 1.20
N VAL A 40 -10.35 -15.00 0.99
CA VAL A 40 -10.11 -15.59 -0.33
C VAL A 40 -11.28 -16.48 -0.77
N PRO A 41 -11.81 -17.40 0.05
CA PRO A 41 -13.01 -18.15 -0.32
C PRO A 41 -14.24 -17.26 -0.53
N ASP A 42 -14.45 -16.27 0.33
CA ASP A 42 -15.61 -15.35 0.25
C ASP A 42 -15.55 -14.48 -1.03
N GLY A 43 -14.36 -13.96 -1.35
CA GLY A 43 -14.16 -13.04 -2.48
C GLY A 43 -13.96 -13.72 -3.82
N PHE A 44 -13.35 -14.89 -3.87
CA PHE A 44 -12.89 -15.53 -5.12
C PHE A 44 -13.42 -16.96 -5.33
N GLY A 45 -14.01 -17.59 -4.31
CA GLY A 45 -14.55 -18.94 -4.41
C GLY A 45 -13.49 -20.06 -4.39
N PHE A 46 -12.24 -19.76 -3.99
CA PHE A 46 -11.14 -20.70 -3.88
C PHE A 46 -10.57 -20.67 -2.47
N SER A 47 -9.95 -21.77 -2.03
CA SER A 47 -9.15 -21.72 -0.81
C SER A 47 -7.92 -20.82 -0.97
N LEU A 48 -7.41 -20.30 0.15
CA LEU A 48 -6.16 -19.54 0.14
C LEU A 48 -5.01 -20.32 -0.50
N THR A 49 -4.94 -21.64 -0.23
CA THR A 49 -3.91 -22.52 -0.79
C THR A 49 -4.02 -22.65 -2.30
N GLU A 50 -5.21 -22.84 -2.85
CA GLU A 50 -5.42 -22.97 -4.30
C GLU A 50 -5.03 -21.70 -5.03
N LEU A 51 -5.56 -20.56 -4.58
CA LEU A 51 -5.28 -19.28 -5.25
C LEU A 51 -3.81 -18.86 -5.09
N SER A 52 -3.20 -19.08 -3.93
CA SER A 52 -1.79 -18.77 -3.71
C SER A 52 -0.86 -19.65 -4.54
N ASN A 53 -1.16 -20.94 -4.73
CA ASN A 53 -0.40 -21.82 -5.61
C ASN A 53 -0.48 -21.35 -7.08
N LEU A 54 -1.67 -21.01 -7.57
CA LEU A 54 -1.84 -20.50 -8.92
C LEU A 54 -1.05 -19.20 -9.14
N MET A 55 -1.16 -18.25 -8.23
CA MET A 55 -0.45 -16.97 -8.31
C MET A 55 1.07 -17.15 -8.24
N TYR A 56 1.53 -18.08 -7.42
CA TYR A 56 2.96 -18.40 -7.32
C TYR A 56 3.49 -19.01 -8.62
N ASP A 57 2.80 -20.02 -9.17
CA ASP A 57 3.20 -20.66 -10.42
C ASP A 57 3.19 -19.68 -11.61
N LEU A 58 2.29 -18.70 -11.60
CA LEU A 58 2.15 -17.71 -12.66
C LEU A 58 3.23 -16.62 -12.58
N LEU A 59 3.49 -16.07 -11.39
CA LEU A 59 4.31 -14.86 -11.23
C LEU A 59 5.72 -15.12 -10.71
N SER A 60 5.95 -16.21 -9.95
CA SER A 60 7.27 -16.43 -9.36
C SER A 60 8.39 -16.63 -10.41
N PRO A 61 8.16 -17.23 -11.60
CA PRO A 61 9.20 -17.30 -12.61
C PRO A 61 9.69 -15.91 -13.04
N ILE A 62 8.79 -14.96 -13.22
CA ILE A 62 9.11 -13.58 -13.61
C ILE A 62 9.89 -12.88 -12.48
N VAL A 63 9.48 -13.09 -11.23
CA VAL A 63 10.14 -12.45 -10.08
C VAL A 63 11.51 -13.06 -9.82
N ILE A 64 11.67 -14.37 -9.95
CA ILE A 64 12.97 -15.06 -9.79
C ILE A 64 13.98 -14.58 -10.86
N GLU A 65 13.52 -14.42 -12.11
CA GLU A 65 14.36 -13.98 -13.21
C GLU A 65 14.75 -12.50 -13.07
N ASN A 66 13.78 -11.62 -12.83
CA ASN A 66 14.00 -10.17 -12.92
C ASN A 66 14.31 -9.51 -11.57
N TYR A 67 13.92 -10.13 -10.45
CA TYR A 67 14.01 -9.55 -9.09
C TYR A 67 14.48 -10.58 -8.04
N PRO A 68 15.62 -11.26 -8.25
CA PRO A 68 16.06 -12.33 -7.36
C PRO A 68 16.29 -11.87 -5.92
N ASP A 69 16.63 -10.61 -5.70
CA ASP A 69 16.82 -10.05 -4.36
C ASP A 69 15.48 -9.93 -3.60
N ILE A 70 14.38 -9.64 -4.29
CA ILE A 70 13.03 -9.63 -3.69
C ILE A 70 12.62 -11.04 -3.28
N MET A 71 12.88 -12.04 -4.11
CA MET A 71 12.63 -13.44 -3.72
C MET A 71 13.42 -13.86 -2.49
N LYS A 72 14.69 -13.46 -2.37
CA LYS A 72 15.50 -13.71 -1.16
C LYS A 72 14.94 -12.99 0.07
N GLU A 73 14.39 -11.79 -0.07
CA GLU A 73 13.73 -11.10 1.03
C GLU A 73 12.47 -11.85 1.48
N ILE A 74 11.65 -12.34 0.53
CA ILE A 74 10.46 -13.17 0.81
C ILE A 74 10.86 -14.50 1.49
N GLU A 75 11.93 -15.16 1.03
CA GLU A 75 12.50 -16.34 1.70
C GLU A 75 12.91 -16.02 3.14
N GLY A 76 13.60 -14.91 3.35
CA GLY A 76 13.99 -14.42 4.65
C GLY A 76 12.77 -14.18 5.57
N ILE A 77 11.74 -13.48 5.08
CA ILE A 77 10.49 -13.23 5.83
C ILE A 77 9.85 -14.55 6.24
N THR A 78 9.73 -15.49 5.31
CA THR A 78 9.15 -16.80 5.58
C THR A 78 9.93 -17.52 6.68
N LYS A 79 11.25 -17.61 6.54
CA LYS A 79 12.10 -18.32 7.51
C LYS A 79 12.10 -17.63 8.87
N GLY A 80 12.17 -16.31 8.90
CA GLY A 80 12.11 -15.52 10.13
C GLY A 80 10.81 -15.75 10.91
N ALA A 81 9.67 -15.78 10.23
CA ALA A 81 8.38 -16.05 10.84
C ALA A 81 8.26 -17.50 11.35
N GLN A 82 8.76 -18.49 10.56
CA GLN A 82 8.79 -19.90 10.97
C GLN A 82 9.59 -20.10 12.26
N ASP A 83 10.79 -19.52 12.33
CA ASP A 83 11.66 -19.65 13.49
C ASP A 83 11.13 -18.94 14.75
N ASN A 84 10.12 -18.07 14.57
CA ASN A 84 9.49 -17.31 15.65
C ASN A 84 8.02 -17.66 15.89
N GLY A 85 7.63 -18.91 15.60
CA GLY A 85 6.37 -19.51 16.06
C GLY A 85 5.27 -19.62 15.00
N PHE A 86 5.56 -19.27 13.74
CA PHE A 86 4.62 -19.52 12.63
C PHE A 86 5.18 -20.62 11.70
N THR A 87 5.39 -21.82 12.24
CA THR A 87 6.09 -22.93 11.58
C THR A 87 5.42 -23.43 10.30
N GLU A 88 4.09 -23.29 10.19
CA GLU A 88 3.29 -23.72 9.04
C GLU A 88 3.26 -22.70 7.89
N LEU A 89 3.88 -21.53 8.05
CA LEU A 89 3.95 -20.52 6.98
C LEU A 89 4.79 -21.04 5.81
N THR A 90 4.30 -20.84 4.60
CA THR A 90 5.02 -21.21 3.37
C THR A 90 5.43 -19.97 2.58
N ILE A 91 6.52 -20.08 1.82
CA ILE A 91 6.97 -19.01 0.90
C ILE A 91 5.87 -18.65 -0.11
N ILE A 92 5.07 -19.63 -0.54
CA ILE A 92 3.96 -19.44 -1.47
C ILE A 92 2.92 -18.47 -0.88
N LYS A 93 2.54 -18.64 0.39
CA LYS A 93 1.60 -17.74 1.07
C LYS A 93 2.18 -16.33 1.26
N VAL A 94 3.47 -16.19 1.61
CA VAL A 94 4.13 -14.88 1.72
C VAL A 94 4.22 -14.21 0.37
N PHE A 95 4.59 -14.95 -0.67
CA PHE A 95 4.61 -14.44 -2.04
C PHE A 95 3.22 -13.97 -2.49
N PHE A 96 2.18 -14.78 -2.28
CA PHE A 96 0.79 -14.42 -2.58
C PHE A 96 0.36 -13.13 -1.85
N TRP A 97 0.73 -12.98 -0.58
CA TRP A 97 0.43 -11.78 0.19
C TRP A 97 1.10 -10.53 -0.41
N ASN A 98 2.28 -10.66 -0.99
CA ASN A 98 2.93 -9.58 -1.73
C ASN A 98 2.26 -9.29 -3.09
N CYS A 99 1.60 -10.28 -3.70
CA CYS A 99 0.78 -10.11 -4.90
C CYS A 99 -0.64 -9.62 -4.62
N TRP A 100 -1.06 -9.45 -3.35
CA TRP A 100 -2.45 -9.24 -2.95
C TRP A 100 -3.17 -8.14 -3.75
N TYR A 101 -2.49 -7.03 -3.98
CA TYR A 101 -3.07 -5.92 -4.73
C TYR A 101 -3.20 -6.21 -6.23
N SER A 102 -2.38 -7.09 -6.78
CA SER A 102 -2.42 -7.51 -8.17
C SER A 102 -3.56 -8.49 -8.47
N VAL A 103 -4.01 -9.26 -7.47
CA VAL A 103 -5.03 -10.31 -7.65
C VAL A 103 -6.32 -9.75 -8.25
N GLY A 104 -6.76 -8.59 -7.79
CA GLY A 104 -8.00 -7.96 -8.27
C GLY A 104 -7.98 -7.60 -9.75
N TYR A 105 -6.80 -7.36 -10.32
CA TYR A 105 -6.63 -7.06 -11.75
C TYR A 105 -6.47 -8.34 -12.58
N LEU A 106 -5.74 -9.28 -12.05
CA LEU A 106 -5.43 -10.56 -12.70
C LEU A 106 -6.62 -11.50 -12.83
N ILE A 107 -7.53 -11.49 -11.86
CA ILE A 107 -8.56 -12.51 -11.71
C ILE A 107 -9.43 -12.70 -12.96
N SER A 108 -9.71 -11.62 -13.68
CA SER A 108 -10.51 -11.67 -14.91
C SER A 108 -9.75 -12.29 -16.08
N ASP A 109 -8.43 -12.22 -16.09
CA ASP A 109 -7.56 -12.73 -17.16
C ASP A 109 -7.01 -14.14 -16.88
N LEU A 110 -7.12 -14.62 -15.64
CA LEU A 110 -6.64 -15.95 -15.24
C LEU A 110 -7.17 -17.08 -16.14
N PRO A 111 -8.46 -17.13 -16.55
CA PRO A 111 -8.93 -18.19 -17.46
C PRO A 111 -8.13 -18.26 -18.75
N LEU A 112 -7.87 -17.10 -19.36
CA LEU A 112 -7.11 -17.03 -20.62
C LEU A 112 -5.63 -17.38 -20.42
N LEU A 113 -5.04 -16.94 -19.31
CA LEU A 113 -3.66 -17.25 -18.97
C LEU A 113 -3.44 -18.75 -18.71
N ILE A 114 -4.40 -19.40 -18.02
CA ILE A 114 -4.36 -20.85 -17.78
C ILE A 114 -4.55 -21.61 -19.10
N GLU A 115 -5.52 -21.21 -19.93
CA GLU A 115 -5.83 -21.87 -21.22
C GLU A 115 -4.65 -21.84 -22.19
N ASN A 116 -3.90 -20.74 -22.21
CA ASN A 116 -2.76 -20.54 -23.08
C ASN A 116 -1.44 -21.11 -22.54
N ASN A 117 -1.43 -21.66 -21.31
CA ASN A 117 -0.26 -22.26 -20.72
C ASN A 117 -0.52 -23.72 -20.33
N ILE A 118 0.10 -24.66 -21.07
CA ILE A 118 -0.16 -26.10 -20.91
C ILE A 118 0.17 -26.63 -19.52
N ASP A 119 1.18 -26.08 -18.85
CA ASP A 119 1.60 -26.52 -17.52
C ASP A 119 0.65 -25.96 -16.45
N LEU A 120 0.23 -24.71 -16.59
CA LEU A 120 -0.83 -24.13 -15.74
C LEU A 120 -2.15 -24.86 -15.94
N LEU A 121 -2.51 -25.20 -17.20
CA LEU A 121 -3.73 -25.93 -17.49
C LEU A 121 -3.74 -27.32 -16.85
N LYS A 122 -2.62 -28.06 -16.91
CA LYS A 122 -2.50 -29.36 -16.26
C LYS A 122 -2.63 -29.27 -14.74
N LYS A 123 -2.05 -28.23 -14.14
CA LYS A 123 -1.95 -28.08 -12.68
C LYS A 123 -3.20 -27.41 -12.07
N HIS A 124 -3.77 -26.44 -12.76
CA HIS A 124 -4.84 -25.56 -12.27
C HIS A 124 -6.11 -25.58 -13.12
N GLY A 125 -6.20 -26.44 -14.14
CA GLY A 125 -7.34 -26.50 -15.06
C GLY A 125 -8.67 -26.74 -14.36
N TYR A 126 -8.67 -27.41 -13.19
CA TYR A 126 -9.88 -27.61 -12.37
C TYR A 126 -10.49 -26.29 -11.85
N MET A 127 -9.71 -25.19 -11.77
CA MET A 127 -10.19 -23.88 -11.34
C MET A 127 -10.89 -23.11 -12.48
N PHE A 128 -10.74 -23.57 -13.73
CA PHE A 128 -11.11 -22.82 -14.92
C PHE A 128 -12.61 -22.47 -14.97
N ASP A 129 -13.49 -23.44 -14.67
CA ASP A 129 -14.93 -23.20 -14.70
C ASP A 129 -15.39 -22.22 -13.61
N THR A 130 -14.78 -22.29 -12.45
CA THR A 130 -15.06 -21.36 -11.35
C THR A 130 -14.56 -19.96 -11.72
N LEU A 131 -13.36 -19.85 -12.28
CA LEU A 131 -12.81 -18.58 -12.76
C LEU A 131 -13.65 -17.96 -13.88
N LYS A 132 -14.14 -18.77 -14.83
CA LYS A 132 -15.07 -18.31 -15.87
C LYS A 132 -16.41 -17.81 -15.32
N ARG A 133 -16.95 -18.49 -14.31
CA ARG A 133 -18.18 -18.05 -13.62
C ARG A 133 -17.94 -16.80 -12.78
N SER A 134 -16.76 -16.68 -12.21
CA SER A 134 -16.33 -15.53 -11.43
C SER A 134 -16.04 -14.27 -12.26
N LYS A 135 -16.19 -14.30 -13.59
CA LYS A 135 -16.25 -13.08 -14.42
C LYS A 135 -17.29 -12.05 -13.91
N ASN A 136 -18.22 -12.49 -13.07
CA ASN A 136 -19.10 -11.65 -12.29
C ASN A 136 -18.52 -11.20 -10.93
N ILE A 137 -17.40 -11.79 -10.45
CA ILE A 137 -16.62 -11.20 -9.37
C ILE A 137 -15.94 -10.01 -10.01
N LYS A 138 -16.56 -8.87 -9.87
CA LYS A 138 -16.08 -7.60 -10.40
C LYS A 138 -14.78 -7.21 -9.70
N GLY A 139 -13.71 -7.93 -10.06
CA GLY A 139 -12.36 -7.50 -9.83
C GLY A 139 -12.13 -6.33 -10.76
N GLY A 140 -12.00 -5.19 -10.26
CA GLY A 140 -11.52 -3.98 -10.90
C GLY A 140 -10.70 -3.28 -9.84
N ALA A 141 -9.82 -2.40 -10.26
CA ALA A 141 -9.10 -1.53 -9.34
C ALA A 141 -10.10 -0.89 -8.39
N LYS A 142 -10.07 -1.31 -7.13
CA LYS A 142 -10.89 -0.72 -6.09
C LYS A 142 -10.15 0.53 -5.62
N ASP A 143 -10.78 1.67 -5.77
CA ASP A 143 -10.26 2.96 -5.35
C ASP A 143 -9.88 2.95 -3.87
N LYS A 144 -8.68 3.49 -3.54
CA LYS A 144 -8.12 3.26 -2.22
C LYS A 144 -7.67 4.51 -1.46
N CYS A 145 -7.49 5.69 -2.09
CA CYS A 145 -6.69 6.73 -1.47
C CYS A 145 -7.16 8.15 -1.75
N THR A 146 -6.79 9.09 -0.88
CA THR A 146 -6.71 10.52 -1.19
C THR A 146 -5.26 10.97 -1.02
N GLY A 147 -4.74 11.72 -1.98
CA GLY A 147 -3.37 12.23 -1.92
C GLY A 147 -3.24 13.64 -2.46
N PHE A 148 -2.18 14.33 -2.03
CA PHE A 148 -1.76 15.60 -2.62
C PHE A 148 -0.26 15.78 -2.45
N ILE A 149 0.34 16.56 -3.35
CA ILE A 149 1.70 17.08 -3.22
C ILE A 149 1.74 18.51 -3.79
N ALA A 150 2.42 19.40 -3.10
CA ALA A 150 2.50 20.83 -3.48
C ALA A 150 3.85 21.43 -3.16
N LEU A 151 4.21 22.52 -3.87
CA LEU A 151 5.41 23.32 -3.61
C LEU A 151 5.26 24.75 -4.19
N GLY A 152 6.27 25.57 -3.95
CA GLY A 152 6.33 26.93 -4.46
C GLY A 152 5.27 27.83 -3.81
N ASP A 153 4.55 28.61 -4.61
CA ASP A 153 3.52 29.55 -4.15
C ASP A 153 2.35 28.90 -3.41
N TRP A 154 2.27 27.57 -3.36
CA TRP A 154 1.20 26.82 -2.73
C TRP A 154 1.49 26.44 -1.28
N THR A 155 2.77 26.38 -0.91
CA THR A 155 3.23 26.02 0.42
C THR A 155 3.74 27.22 1.21
N LYS A 156 3.78 27.11 2.52
CA LYS A 156 4.13 28.20 3.43
C LYS A 156 5.58 28.71 3.25
N ASP A 157 6.48 27.81 2.91
CA ASP A 157 7.92 28.08 2.78
C ASP A 157 8.47 27.82 1.38
N GLY A 158 7.59 27.58 0.41
CA GLY A 158 7.96 27.27 -0.97
C GLY A 158 8.50 25.85 -1.20
N LYS A 159 8.58 25.03 -0.13
CA LYS A 159 9.10 23.68 -0.20
C LYS A 159 7.99 22.63 -0.28
N ILE A 160 8.38 21.38 -0.55
CA ILE A 160 7.41 20.30 -0.77
C ILE A 160 6.67 19.97 0.52
N VAL A 161 5.34 19.83 0.41
CA VAL A 161 4.45 19.18 1.37
C VAL A 161 3.65 18.12 0.64
N CYS A 162 3.64 16.88 1.18
CA CYS A 162 2.95 15.73 0.62
C CYS A 162 2.07 15.07 1.69
N GLY A 163 0.82 14.78 1.34
CA GLY A 163 -0.11 14.12 2.23
C GLY A 163 -0.87 13.01 1.53
N HIS A 164 -1.20 11.97 2.30
CA HIS A 164 -1.91 10.79 1.83
C HIS A 164 -2.75 10.17 2.94
N ASN A 165 -3.89 9.62 2.58
CA ASN A 165 -4.58 8.63 3.40
C ASN A 165 -5.06 7.45 2.55
N THR A 166 -4.96 6.26 3.13
CA THR A 166 -5.39 5.00 2.53
C THR A 166 -6.84 4.73 2.87
N PHE A 167 -7.64 4.31 1.89
CA PHE A 167 -8.94 3.70 2.16
C PHE A 167 -8.91 2.26 1.69
N ASP A 168 -9.23 1.35 2.57
CA ASP A 168 -9.35 -0.05 2.17
C ASP A 168 -10.36 -0.81 3.03
N ASN A 169 -10.59 -2.08 2.71
CA ASN A 169 -11.38 -2.95 3.56
C ASN A 169 -10.65 -3.11 4.90
N TYR A 170 -11.40 -3.04 5.98
CA TYR A 170 -10.79 -3.10 7.30
C TYR A 170 -10.20 -4.47 7.62
N ILE A 171 -10.81 -5.53 7.09
CA ILE A 171 -10.46 -6.91 7.42
C ILE A 171 -9.03 -7.32 6.99
N ASP A 172 -8.54 -6.85 5.84
CA ASP A 172 -7.19 -7.15 5.32
C ASP A 172 -6.19 -6.03 5.59
N SER A 173 -6.65 -4.77 5.64
CA SER A 173 -5.76 -3.62 5.71
C SER A 173 -5.57 -3.07 7.13
N GLN A 174 -6.29 -3.57 8.13
CA GLN A 174 -6.14 -3.18 9.54
C GLN A 174 -4.77 -3.52 10.16
N PHE A 175 -3.90 -4.19 9.43
CA PHE A 175 -2.54 -4.54 9.82
C PHE A 175 -1.48 -3.62 9.20
N ALA A 176 -1.89 -2.64 8.36
CA ALA A 176 -0.98 -1.72 7.70
C ALA A 176 -0.46 -0.59 8.62
N ASN A 177 -0.30 -0.90 9.90
CA ASN A 177 0.20 0.01 10.93
C ASN A 177 1.68 -0.16 11.23
N ILE A 178 2.45 -0.68 10.29
CA ILE A 178 3.89 -0.83 10.41
C ILE A 178 4.59 0.32 9.70
N LEU A 179 5.49 1.00 10.41
CA LEU A 179 6.49 1.89 9.83
C LEU A 179 7.82 1.12 9.76
N LEU A 180 8.14 0.62 8.57
CA LEU A 180 9.32 -0.20 8.32
C LEU A 180 10.43 0.65 7.70
N LEU A 181 11.52 0.82 8.44
CA LEU A 181 12.77 1.40 7.95
C LEU A 181 13.68 0.28 7.46
N ILE A 182 14.02 0.32 6.18
CA ILE A 182 14.97 -0.60 5.55
C ILE A 182 16.26 0.14 5.25
N THR A 183 17.39 -0.40 5.72
CA THR A 183 18.73 0.03 5.36
C THR A 183 19.40 -1.11 4.60
N PRO A 184 19.24 -1.17 3.28
CA PRO A 184 19.77 -2.26 2.46
C PRO A 184 21.29 -2.14 2.31
N ASP A 185 21.96 -3.25 1.98
CA ASP A 185 23.41 -3.25 1.67
C ASP A 185 23.72 -2.45 0.37
N LYS A 186 22.71 -2.27 -0.51
CA LYS A 186 22.83 -1.51 -1.76
C LYS A 186 21.60 -0.64 -2.00
N GLY A 187 21.82 0.56 -2.54
CA GLY A 187 20.77 1.51 -2.85
C GLY A 187 20.39 2.40 -1.68
N ASN A 188 19.27 3.09 -1.81
CA ASN A 188 18.77 4.04 -0.82
C ASN A 188 18.18 3.33 0.39
N SER A 189 18.39 3.89 1.58
CA SER A 189 17.55 3.58 2.73
C SER A 189 16.21 4.28 2.60
N PHE A 190 15.15 3.68 3.14
CA PHE A 190 13.83 4.29 3.11
C PHE A 190 12.95 3.81 4.25
N ILE A 191 12.03 4.66 4.67
CA ILE A 191 10.90 4.30 5.53
C ILE A 191 9.65 4.15 4.69
N MET A 192 8.85 3.13 4.98
CA MET A 192 7.54 2.92 4.35
C MET A 192 6.50 2.53 5.38
N GLN A 193 5.25 2.90 5.14
CA GLN A 193 4.12 2.26 5.80
C GLN A 193 3.84 0.91 5.11
N THR A 194 3.63 -0.14 5.87
CA THR A 194 3.41 -1.47 5.29
C THR A 194 2.61 -2.39 6.21
N SER A 195 2.23 -3.54 5.70
CA SER A 195 1.65 -4.66 6.44
C SER A 195 2.69 -5.73 6.75
N PRO A 196 2.46 -6.60 7.76
CA PRO A 196 3.38 -7.68 8.10
C PRO A 196 3.74 -8.53 6.89
N GLY A 197 5.03 -8.71 6.63
CA GLY A 197 5.54 -9.59 5.57
C GLY A 197 5.46 -9.04 4.14
N GLN A 198 5.03 -7.79 3.93
CA GLN A 198 5.10 -7.16 2.62
C GLN A 198 6.46 -6.49 2.39
N VAL A 199 7.01 -6.63 1.18
CA VAL A 199 8.29 -6.05 0.76
C VAL A 199 8.14 -4.64 0.16
N CYS A 200 6.91 -4.21 -0.08
CA CYS A 200 6.54 -2.87 -0.53
C CYS A 200 5.50 -2.25 0.40
N SER A 201 5.20 -0.98 0.22
CA SER A 201 4.09 -0.33 0.90
C SER A 201 2.78 -0.68 0.21
N GLY A 202 1.89 -1.37 0.90
CA GLY A 202 0.53 -1.60 0.43
C GLY A 202 -0.40 -0.40 0.65
N THR A 203 0.10 0.64 1.31
CA THR A 203 -0.56 1.93 1.56
C THR A 203 0.13 3.06 0.79
N ASP A 204 1.13 2.71 -0.02
CA ASP A 204 1.74 3.55 -1.03
C ASP A 204 2.39 4.85 -0.49
N TYR A 205 3.07 4.76 0.68
CA TYR A 205 3.79 5.89 1.24
C TYR A 205 5.24 5.55 1.58
N TYR A 206 6.17 6.35 1.02
CA TYR A 206 7.61 6.17 1.22
C TYR A 206 8.30 7.52 1.43
N VAL A 207 9.34 7.51 2.26
CA VAL A 207 10.33 8.60 2.34
C VAL A 207 11.72 7.97 2.29
N SER A 208 12.55 8.38 1.34
CA SER A 208 13.85 7.77 1.10
C SER A 208 15.02 8.68 1.47
N SER A 209 16.18 8.10 1.71
CA SER A 209 17.40 8.79 2.14
C SER A 209 17.96 9.76 1.10
N ASN A 210 17.61 9.60 -0.17
CA ASN A 210 17.94 10.53 -1.25
C ASN A 210 16.92 11.69 -1.40
N GLY A 211 16.01 11.85 -0.40
CA GLY A 211 15.12 12.99 -0.31
C GLY A 211 13.82 12.85 -1.11
N PHE A 212 13.46 11.67 -1.58
CA PHE A 212 12.16 11.48 -2.23
C PHE A 212 11.06 11.23 -1.20
N ILE A 213 9.92 11.92 -1.41
CA ILE A 213 8.64 11.62 -0.76
C ILE A 213 7.73 11.06 -1.85
N VAL A 214 7.18 9.87 -1.64
CA VAL A 214 6.42 9.17 -2.67
C VAL A 214 5.10 8.70 -2.11
N THR A 215 4.05 8.95 -2.86
CA THR A 215 2.73 8.37 -2.63
C THR A 215 2.01 8.16 -3.95
N GLU A 216 0.83 7.53 -3.90
CA GLU A 216 0.00 7.32 -5.07
C GLU A 216 -1.48 7.37 -4.76
N THR A 217 -2.31 7.33 -5.78
CA THR A 217 -3.73 6.99 -5.68
C THR A 217 -4.11 6.07 -6.84
N THR A 218 -4.71 4.93 -6.49
CA THR A 218 -5.13 3.91 -7.46
C THR A 218 -6.09 4.48 -8.49
N ILE A 219 -5.88 4.20 -9.76
CA ILE A 219 -6.79 4.58 -10.85
C ILE A 219 -8.00 3.64 -10.85
N GLY A 220 -9.15 4.15 -10.45
CA GLY A 220 -10.40 3.42 -10.39
C GLY A 220 -10.98 3.10 -11.76
N GLY A 221 -11.59 1.90 -11.87
CA GLY A 221 -12.19 1.42 -13.10
C GLY A 221 -11.19 0.97 -14.16
N PHE A 222 -9.89 0.95 -13.85
CA PHE A 222 -8.87 0.42 -14.76
C PHE A 222 -9.07 -1.09 -14.98
N ASN A 223 -8.94 -1.56 -16.24
CA ASN A 223 -9.31 -2.92 -16.63
C ASN A 223 -8.34 -3.58 -17.63
N GLN A 224 -7.10 -3.11 -17.70
CA GLN A 224 -6.08 -3.66 -18.57
C GLN A 224 -5.05 -4.45 -17.78
N PHE A 225 -4.62 -5.59 -18.29
CA PHE A 225 -3.58 -6.40 -17.68
C PHE A 225 -2.69 -7.06 -18.77
N ALA A 226 -1.41 -7.21 -18.45
CA ALA A 226 -0.46 -8.03 -19.20
C ALA A 226 0.44 -8.80 -18.21
N LEU A 227 0.73 -10.06 -18.51
CA LEU A 227 1.62 -10.87 -17.68
C LEU A 227 3.07 -10.39 -17.86
N LYS A 228 3.50 -9.52 -16.96
CA LYS A 228 4.83 -8.89 -16.90
C LYS A 228 5.24 -8.69 -15.44
N ASN A 229 6.18 -7.75 -15.20
CA ASN A 229 6.72 -7.46 -13.87
C ASN A 229 5.64 -6.95 -12.91
N PRO A 230 5.39 -7.61 -11.76
CA PRO A 230 4.37 -7.18 -10.81
C PRO A 230 4.78 -5.88 -10.10
N LEU A 231 3.77 -5.10 -9.71
CA LEU A 231 4.00 -3.78 -9.11
C LEU A 231 4.88 -3.82 -7.87
N PHE A 232 4.67 -4.79 -6.97
CA PHE A 232 5.42 -4.83 -5.71
C PHE A 232 6.94 -4.91 -5.94
N CYS A 233 7.36 -5.49 -7.07
CA CYS A 233 8.75 -5.52 -7.49
C CYS A 233 9.19 -4.17 -8.08
N ARG A 234 8.41 -3.62 -9.00
CA ARG A 234 8.74 -2.36 -9.70
C ARG A 234 8.86 -1.19 -8.74
N ILE A 235 7.89 -1.03 -7.82
CA ILE A 235 7.94 0.06 -6.83
C ILE A 235 9.09 -0.12 -5.85
N ARG A 236 9.40 -1.37 -5.42
CA ARG A 236 10.54 -1.64 -4.57
C ARG A 236 11.86 -1.27 -5.24
N GLN A 237 12.02 -1.60 -6.52
CA GLN A 237 13.17 -1.18 -7.33
C GLN A 237 13.26 0.34 -7.43
N ALA A 238 12.14 1.02 -7.73
CA ALA A 238 12.09 2.46 -7.87
C ALA A 238 12.53 3.15 -6.57
N VAL A 239 11.97 2.79 -5.43
CA VAL A 239 12.32 3.40 -4.13
C VAL A 239 13.79 3.16 -3.77
N GLN A 240 14.28 1.94 -3.97
CA GLN A 240 15.62 1.54 -3.52
C GLN A 240 16.74 2.04 -4.42
N TYR A 241 16.52 2.17 -5.73
CA TYR A 241 17.61 2.41 -6.67
C TYR A 241 17.55 3.71 -7.45
N SER A 242 16.42 4.44 -7.46
CA SER A 242 16.33 5.73 -8.14
C SER A 242 17.24 6.78 -7.52
N LYS A 243 17.88 7.55 -8.37
CA LYS A 243 18.69 8.73 -8.00
C LYS A 243 18.02 10.02 -8.45
N THR A 244 17.17 9.94 -9.47
CA THR A 244 16.46 11.06 -10.09
C THR A 244 14.98 10.72 -10.25
N LEU A 245 14.15 11.73 -10.51
CA LEU A 245 12.73 11.51 -10.86
C LEU A 245 12.59 10.70 -12.17
N GLU A 246 13.54 10.84 -13.09
CA GLU A 246 13.56 10.10 -14.35
C GLU A 246 13.80 8.59 -14.10
N ASP A 247 14.79 8.27 -13.24
CA ASP A 247 15.04 6.87 -12.85
C ASP A 247 13.77 6.26 -12.24
N TYR A 248 13.09 7.03 -11.37
CA TYR A 248 11.86 6.56 -10.72
C TYR A 248 10.78 6.22 -11.74
N SER A 249 10.58 7.12 -12.72
CA SER A 249 9.64 6.90 -13.82
C SER A 249 10.02 5.68 -14.65
N THR A 250 11.30 5.49 -14.94
CA THR A 250 11.82 4.35 -15.71
C THR A 250 11.55 3.02 -15.00
N TYR A 251 11.88 2.92 -13.70
CA TYR A 251 11.62 1.69 -12.94
C TYR A 251 10.14 1.35 -12.84
N LEU A 252 9.25 2.34 -12.67
CA LEU A 252 7.81 2.08 -12.62
C LEU A 252 7.26 1.57 -13.96
N GLN A 253 7.83 2.00 -15.09
CA GLN A 253 7.39 1.62 -16.42
C GLN A 253 8.01 0.32 -16.92
N ASP A 254 9.14 -0.10 -16.36
CA ASP A 254 9.87 -1.28 -16.81
C ASP A 254 9.05 -2.57 -16.62
N GLY A 255 8.68 -3.18 -17.75
CA GLY A 255 7.85 -4.37 -17.72
C GLY A 255 6.50 -4.18 -17.03
N ASN A 256 5.91 -2.99 -17.11
CA ASN A 256 4.62 -2.68 -16.51
C ASN A 256 3.53 -3.68 -16.91
N SER A 257 2.91 -4.32 -15.94
CA SER A 257 1.86 -5.32 -16.11
C SER A 257 0.43 -4.75 -16.08
N GLY A 258 0.25 -3.47 -15.63
CA GLY A 258 -1.07 -2.92 -15.38
C GLY A 258 -1.76 -3.50 -14.15
N ASP A 259 -1.07 -4.32 -13.36
CA ASP A 259 -1.61 -5.02 -12.19
C ASP A 259 -1.98 -4.12 -11.00
N TYR A 260 -1.60 -2.85 -11.08
CA TYR A 260 -2.00 -1.80 -10.16
C TYR A 260 -1.77 -0.43 -10.82
N ALA A 261 -2.73 0.02 -11.62
CA ALA A 261 -2.64 1.31 -12.31
C ALA A 261 -2.84 2.46 -11.33
N ASN A 262 -1.91 3.42 -11.32
CA ASN A 262 -1.83 4.46 -10.30
C ASN A 262 -1.50 5.85 -10.87
N SER A 263 -1.96 6.88 -10.15
CA SER A 263 -1.40 8.24 -10.21
C SER A 263 -0.35 8.39 -9.11
N TRP A 264 0.91 8.19 -9.44
CA TRP A 264 2.05 8.39 -8.54
C TRP A 264 2.35 9.87 -8.35
N LEU A 265 2.51 10.31 -7.10
CA LEU A 265 2.89 11.65 -6.70
C LEU A 265 4.26 11.59 -6.01
N ILE A 266 5.27 12.19 -6.62
CA ILE A 266 6.66 12.06 -6.19
C ILE A 266 7.25 13.44 -6.01
N GLY A 267 7.88 13.68 -4.86
CA GLY A 267 8.59 14.90 -4.54
C GLY A 267 10.08 14.67 -4.39
N ASP A 268 10.88 15.41 -5.13
CA ASP A 268 12.32 15.51 -4.96
C ASP A 268 12.63 16.74 -4.10
N THR A 269 12.91 16.51 -2.83
CA THR A 269 13.14 17.59 -1.85
C THR A 269 14.51 18.26 -2.01
N ILE A 270 15.46 17.64 -2.73
CA ILE A 270 16.77 18.20 -3.01
C ILE A 270 16.69 19.24 -4.12
N ASN A 271 16.04 18.89 -5.24
CA ASN A 271 15.86 19.76 -6.38
C ASN A 271 14.60 20.64 -6.29
N ASN A 272 13.80 20.48 -5.25
CA ASN A 272 12.52 21.15 -5.03
C ASN A 272 11.61 21.06 -6.27
N GLU A 273 11.33 19.83 -6.68
CA GLU A 273 10.52 19.52 -7.86
C GLU A 273 9.52 18.39 -7.54
N ILE A 274 8.31 18.47 -8.09
CA ILE A 274 7.31 17.42 -7.95
C ILE A 274 6.96 16.81 -9.30
N MET A 275 6.65 15.52 -9.30
CA MET A 275 6.27 14.76 -10.49
C MET A 275 4.97 14.02 -10.22
N ARG A 276 4.09 13.97 -11.23
CA ARG A 276 2.98 13.03 -11.31
C ARG A 276 3.21 12.06 -12.45
N ILE A 277 3.08 10.76 -12.17
CA ILE A 277 3.10 9.71 -13.18
C ILE A 277 1.74 9.04 -13.15
N GLU A 278 0.93 9.20 -14.17
CA GLU A 278 -0.28 8.41 -14.36
C GLU A 278 0.06 7.20 -15.21
N LEU A 279 0.09 6.04 -14.55
CA LEU A 279 0.59 4.79 -15.11
C LEU A 279 -0.57 3.85 -15.43
N GLY A 280 -1.06 3.91 -16.67
CA GLY A 280 -1.90 2.89 -17.27
C GLY A 280 -1.04 1.70 -17.76
N LEU A 281 -1.58 0.82 -18.57
CA LEU A 281 -0.81 -0.27 -19.20
C LEU A 281 -0.13 0.20 -20.47
N ASN A 282 -0.90 0.79 -21.40
CA ASN A 282 -0.43 1.23 -22.71
C ASN A 282 -0.26 2.74 -22.81
N GLN A 283 -0.92 3.48 -21.93
CA GLN A 283 -0.85 4.94 -21.85
C GLN A 283 -0.17 5.34 -20.53
N VAL A 284 0.81 6.20 -20.65
CA VAL A 284 1.52 6.79 -19.50
C VAL A 284 1.60 8.29 -19.69
N ASN A 285 1.30 9.04 -18.63
CA ASN A 285 1.46 10.49 -18.63
C ASN A 285 2.36 10.94 -17.49
N VAL A 286 3.40 11.70 -17.80
CA VAL A 286 4.37 12.23 -16.82
C VAL A 286 4.33 13.75 -16.87
N GLU A 287 4.05 14.35 -15.73
CA GLU A 287 4.07 15.81 -15.55
C GLU A 287 5.00 16.19 -14.41
N ARG A 288 5.75 17.31 -14.58
CA ARG A 288 6.67 17.83 -13.57
C ARG A 288 6.40 19.30 -13.28
N LYS A 289 6.59 19.74 -12.03
CA LYS A 289 6.38 21.14 -11.61
C LYS A 289 7.45 21.57 -10.62
N LYS A 290 7.90 22.83 -10.76
CA LYS A 290 8.71 23.55 -9.76
C LYS A 290 7.90 24.61 -9.00
N ASN A 291 6.64 24.82 -9.37
CA ASN A 291 5.65 25.62 -8.70
C ASN A 291 4.26 25.06 -9.02
N GLY A 292 3.48 24.70 -8.01
CA GLY A 292 2.16 24.14 -8.23
C GLY A 292 1.82 23.01 -7.28
N TYR A 293 0.82 22.23 -7.67
CA TYR A 293 0.42 21.03 -6.94
C TYR A 293 -0.07 19.93 -7.88
N PHE A 294 -0.14 18.72 -7.36
CA PHE A 294 -0.91 17.61 -7.89
C PHE A 294 -1.80 17.04 -6.80
N ILE A 295 -2.96 16.50 -7.18
CA ILE A 295 -3.89 15.80 -6.30
C ILE A 295 -4.18 14.42 -6.85
N GLY A 296 -4.43 13.48 -5.94
CA GLY A 296 -4.84 12.12 -6.22
C GLY A 296 -6.22 11.83 -5.60
N PHE A 297 -7.14 11.30 -6.41
CA PHE A 297 -8.54 11.06 -6.03
C PHE A 297 -9.14 9.84 -6.73
N ASN A 298 -8.29 8.92 -7.16
CA ASN A 298 -8.63 7.66 -7.83
C ASN A 298 -9.23 7.81 -9.25
N ALA A 299 -8.89 8.86 -9.96
CA ALA A 299 -9.20 8.96 -11.39
C ALA A 299 -8.06 9.71 -12.09
N PRO A 300 -7.67 9.30 -13.30
CA PRO A 300 -6.57 9.94 -14.01
C PRO A 300 -6.99 11.27 -14.63
N TYR A 301 -6.09 12.24 -14.61
CA TYR A 301 -6.23 13.48 -15.38
C TYR A 301 -6.00 13.24 -16.87
N ASP A 302 -5.15 12.27 -17.23
CA ASP A 302 -4.90 11.94 -18.63
C ASP A 302 -6.16 11.36 -19.30
N GLN A 303 -6.54 11.99 -20.42
CA GLN A 303 -7.76 11.61 -21.12
C GLN A 303 -7.65 10.26 -21.83
N LYS A 304 -6.43 9.89 -22.27
CA LYS A 304 -6.23 8.61 -22.98
C LYS A 304 -6.36 7.45 -21.99
N ILE A 305 -5.73 7.54 -20.84
CA ILE A 305 -5.88 6.53 -19.76
C ILE A 305 -7.36 6.44 -19.38
N ARG A 306 -8.01 7.60 -19.14
CA ARG A 306 -9.41 7.65 -18.71
C ARG A 306 -10.39 7.06 -19.71
N ASN A 307 -10.17 7.30 -20.99
CA ASN A 307 -11.11 6.91 -22.05
C ASN A 307 -10.81 5.54 -22.67
N LEU A 308 -9.54 5.10 -22.67
CA LEU A 308 -9.10 3.89 -23.34
C LEU A 308 -8.84 2.71 -22.40
N GLU A 309 -8.51 3.00 -21.14
CA GLU A 309 -8.06 1.96 -20.18
C GLU A 309 -8.92 1.91 -18.90
N CYS A 310 -9.90 2.80 -18.75
CA CYS A 310 -10.81 2.80 -17.61
C CYS A 310 -12.26 2.65 -18.02
N VAL A 311 -13.00 1.85 -17.25
CA VAL A 311 -14.46 1.77 -17.37
C VAL A 311 -15.07 2.72 -16.33
N ASN A 312 -15.65 3.83 -16.79
CA ASN A 312 -16.36 4.79 -15.95
C ASN A 312 -15.52 5.31 -14.75
N SER A 313 -14.51 6.13 -15.02
CA SER A 313 -13.59 6.67 -14.00
C SER A 313 -14.25 7.57 -12.93
N GLY A 314 -15.47 8.04 -13.14
CA GLY A 314 -16.15 8.96 -12.22
C GLY A 314 -15.56 10.38 -12.15
N PHE A 315 -14.65 10.76 -13.04
CA PHE A 315 -13.89 12.00 -13.00
C PHE A 315 -14.75 13.27 -12.89
N TYR A 316 -15.86 13.33 -13.63
CA TYR A 316 -16.76 14.49 -13.62
C TYR A 316 -17.99 14.32 -12.74
N ASP A 317 -18.24 13.13 -12.19
CA ASP A 317 -19.45 12.82 -11.43
C ASP A 317 -19.25 13.05 -9.93
N ILE A 318 -19.70 14.18 -9.41
CA ILE A 318 -19.62 14.52 -7.98
C ILE A 318 -20.53 13.66 -7.08
N ARG A 319 -21.41 12.84 -7.63
CA ARG A 319 -22.16 11.82 -6.87
C ARG A 319 -21.24 10.66 -6.49
N ARG A 320 -20.16 10.47 -7.27
CA ARG A 320 -19.13 9.47 -7.03
C ARG A 320 -17.98 10.06 -6.23
N HIS A 321 -17.33 9.20 -5.48
CA HIS A 321 -16.23 9.62 -4.61
C HIS A 321 -15.02 10.20 -5.37
N GLN A 322 -14.76 9.77 -6.62
CA GLN A 322 -13.68 10.32 -7.44
C GLN A 322 -13.95 11.80 -7.76
N GLY A 323 -15.07 12.08 -8.43
CA GLY A 323 -15.43 13.44 -8.84
C GLY A 323 -15.66 14.37 -7.66
N ALA A 324 -16.29 13.88 -6.57
CA ALA A 324 -16.50 14.66 -5.36
C ALA A 324 -15.16 15.10 -4.73
N ARG A 325 -14.23 14.14 -4.53
CA ARG A 325 -12.92 14.44 -3.93
C ARG A 325 -12.06 15.30 -4.85
N ARG A 326 -12.12 15.12 -6.17
CA ARG A 326 -11.45 16.02 -7.11
C ARG A 326 -11.85 17.47 -6.85
N VAL A 327 -13.15 17.75 -6.88
CA VAL A 327 -13.66 19.11 -6.65
C VAL A 327 -13.26 19.63 -5.27
N ARG A 328 -13.41 18.82 -4.22
CA ARG A 328 -13.07 19.24 -2.86
C ARG A 328 -11.58 19.51 -2.66
N LEU A 329 -10.71 18.65 -3.18
CA LEU A 329 -9.26 18.86 -3.10
C LEU A 329 -8.82 20.11 -3.86
N GLU A 330 -9.37 20.37 -5.05
CA GLU A 330 -9.10 21.62 -5.80
C GLU A 330 -9.51 22.85 -4.98
N GLN A 331 -10.68 22.83 -4.34
CA GLN A 331 -11.13 23.91 -3.44
C GLN A 331 -10.15 24.10 -2.27
N LEU A 332 -9.75 23.02 -1.59
CA LEU A 332 -8.82 23.06 -0.46
C LEU A 332 -7.44 23.56 -0.85
N MET A 333 -6.92 23.18 -2.02
CA MET A 333 -5.65 23.71 -2.53
C MET A 333 -5.73 25.24 -2.73
N ILE A 334 -6.81 25.73 -3.31
CA ILE A 334 -7.02 27.18 -3.53
C ILE A 334 -7.17 27.91 -2.20
N GLU A 335 -7.98 27.40 -1.27
CA GLU A 335 -8.24 27.97 0.06
C GLU A 335 -6.94 28.13 0.88
N HIS A 336 -6.06 27.16 0.77
CA HIS A 336 -4.81 27.11 1.53
C HIS A 336 -3.58 27.51 0.74
N LYS A 337 -3.73 28.14 -0.43
CA LYS A 337 -2.61 28.60 -1.24
C LYS A 337 -1.69 29.51 -0.42
N GLY A 338 -0.38 29.23 -0.46
CA GLY A 338 0.66 29.95 0.29
C GLY A 338 0.70 29.67 1.80
N LYS A 339 -0.13 28.74 2.30
CA LYS A 339 -0.21 28.43 3.72
C LYS A 339 0.04 26.96 4.03
N LEU A 340 0.04 26.10 3.00
CA LEU A 340 0.13 24.66 3.19
C LEU A 340 1.41 24.26 3.92
N ASP A 341 1.23 23.63 5.07
CA ASP A 341 2.25 23.02 5.92
C ASP A 341 1.74 21.66 6.44
N ILE A 342 2.50 21.01 7.34
CA ILE A 342 2.10 19.70 7.94
C ILE A 342 0.69 19.77 8.57
N LYS A 343 0.38 20.82 9.35
CA LYS A 343 -0.91 20.92 10.06
C LYS A 343 -2.08 21.11 9.10
N ILE A 344 -1.91 21.94 8.09
CA ILE A 344 -2.93 22.13 7.06
C ILE A 344 -3.07 20.86 6.22
N GLY A 345 -1.98 20.17 5.90
CA GLY A 345 -2.02 18.87 5.24
C GLY A 345 -2.81 17.83 6.05
N GLN A 346 -2.62 17.77 7.36
CA GLN A 346 -3.41 16.92 8.26
C GLN A 346 -4.90 17.28 8.24
N ALA A 347 -5.24 18.58 8.21
CA ALA A 347 -6.62 19.06 8.14
C ALA A 347 -7.29 18.70 6.80
N ILE A 348 -6.56 18.84 5.67
CA ILE A 348 -7.05 18.44 4.34
C ILE A 348 -7.38 16.95 4.31
N LEU A 349 -6.51 16.10 4.83
CA LEU A 349 -6.75 14.65 4.89
C LEU A 349 -7.93 14.28 5.81
N ALA A 350 -8.23 15.09 6.81
CA ALA A 350 -9.34 14.91 7.75
C ALA A 350 -10.67 15.55 7.31
N ASP A 351 -10.71 16.16 6.12
CA ASP A 351 -11.90 16.90 5.65
C ASP A 351 -13.06 15.97 5.33
N HIS A 352 -14.25 16.38 5.80
CA HIS A 352 -15.52 15.67 5.63
C HIS A 352 -16.58 16.47 4.87
N TYR A 353 -16.18 17.50 4.13
CA TYR A 353 -17.14 18.24 3.32
C TYR A 353 -17.54 17.47 2.07
N ASP A 354 -18.81 17.12 1.98
CA ASP A 354 -19.42 16.44 0.84
C ASP A 354 -19.94 17.48 -0.16
N VAL A 355 -19.22 17.67 -1.26
CA VAL A 355 -19.58 18.65 -2.29
C VAL A 355 -20.89 18.35 -3.00
N TYR A 356 -21.33 17.09 -3.03
CA TYR A 356 -22.60 16.71 -3.63
C TYR A 356 -23.78 17.14 -2.74
N LEU A 357 -23.69 16.93 -1.44
CA LEU A 357 -24.72 17.32 -0.48
C LEU A 357 -24.54 18.75 0.06
N ASN A 358 -23.44 19.41 -0.29
CA ASN A 358 -23.11 20.77 0.16
C ASN A 358 -23.13 20.92 1.69
N LYS A 359 -22.55 19.95 2.42
CA LYS A 359 -22.48 19.95 3.90
C LYS A 359 -21.38 19.04 4.42
N VAL A 360 -21.01 19.19 5.68
CA VAL A 360 -20.18 18.22 6.39
C VAL A 360 -20.97 16.92 6.53
N ASN A 361 -20.44 15.83 5.95
CA ASN A 361 -21.09 14.52 5.89
C ASN A 361 -20.04 13.43 5.70
N PRO A 362 -19.49 12.86 6.79
CA PRO A 362 -18.54 11.75 6.67
C PRO A 362 -19.13 10.60 5.86
N CYS A 363 -18.55 10.34 4.69
CA CYS A 363 -19.01 9.31 3.76
C CYS A 363 -17.90 8.93 2.78
N SER A 364 -18.17 8.07 1.83
CA SER A 364 -17.21 7.65 0.80
C SER A 364 -16.71 8.80 -0.11
N ARG A 365 -17.44 9.91 -0.22
CA ARG A 365 -17.12 11.05 -1.09
C ARG A 365 -16.19 12.09 -0.48
N THR A 366 -15.83 11.95 0.79
CA THR A 366 -15.01 12.94 1.51
C THR A 366 -13.52 12.58 1.48
N CYS A 367 -12.65 13.57 1.72
CA CYS A 367 -11.20 13.34 1.72
C CYS A 367 -10.78 12.33 2.77
N CYS A 368 -11.33 12.40 3.99
CA CYS A 368 -11.32 11.29 4.94
C CYS A 368 -12.55 10.42 4.65
N SER A 369 -12.34 9.35 3.93
CA SER A 369 -13.43 8.52 3.42
C SER A 369 -13.98 7.57 4.48
N HIS A 370 -15.31 7.49 4.59
CA HIS A 370 -16.04 6.65 5.55
C HIS A 370 -17.16 5.87 4.86
N TYR A 371 -16.83 4.71 4.30
CA TYR A 371 -17.86 3.80 3.77
C TYR A 371 -18.65 3.12 4.89
N ASP A 372 -18.05 2.97 6.06
CA ASP A 372 -18.68 2.43 7.27
C ASP A 372 -19.82 3.31 7.83
N LEU A 373 -19.85 4.58 7.45
CA LEU A 373 -20.90 5.54 7.78
C LEU A 373 -21.84 5.87 6.61
N ASP A 374 -21.53 5.37 5.40
CA ASP A 374 -22.25 5.72 4.19
C ASP A 374 -23.47 4.81 3.99
N GLN A 375 -24.66 5.36 4.24
CA GLN A 375 -25.93 4.68 4.08
C GLN A 375 -26.64 4.98 2.76
N ARG A 376 -25.91 5.42 1.73
CA ARG A 376 -26.51 5.83 0.46
C ARG A 376 -27.45 4.77 -0.10
N GLU A 377 -28.66 5.16 -0.47
CA GLU A 377 -29.61 4.29 -1.15
C GLU A 377 -29.13 3.93 -2.57
N PHE A 378 -28.41 4.88 -3.22
CA PHE A 378 -27.90 4.71 -4.56
C PHE A 378 -26.38 4.76 -4.57
N MET A 379 -25.76 3.61 -4.76
CA MET A 379 -24.33 3.50 -5.01
C MET A 379 -24.04 3.80 -6.47
N SER A 380 -23.21 4.78 -6.72
CA SER A 380 -22.72 5.08 -8.07
C SER A 380 -21.68 4.06 -8.60
N GLN A 381 -21.25 3.13 -7.74
CA GLN A 381 -20.31 2.08 -8.06
C GLN A 381 -20.99 0.71 -7.92
N SER A 382 -21.07 0.00 -9.03
CA SER A 382 -21.70 -1.31 -9.10
C SER A 382 -20.95 -2.42 -8.34
N ASP A 383 -19.66 -2.23 -8.11
CA ASP A 383 -18.79 -3.14 -7.37
C ASP A 383 -18.88 -3.00 -5.85
N ARG A 384 -19.59 -1.98 -5.37
CA ARG A 384 -19.79 -1.70 -3.94
C ARG A 384 -21.25 -1.34 -3.65
N PRO A 385 -22.18 -2.28 -3.87
CA PRO A 385 -23.60 -2.00 -3.80
C PRO A 385 -24.16 -1.90 -2.37
N PHE A 386 -23.44 -2.40 -1.36
CA PHE A 386 -23.96 -2.48 0.00
C PHE A 386 -23.67 -1.21 0.80
N PRO A 387 -24.62 -0.73 1.61
CA PRO A 387 -24.40 0.36 2.55
C PRO A 387 -23.54 -0.09 3.74
N PHE A 388 -22.99 0.87 4.47
CA PHE A 388 -22.22 0.62 5.69
C PHE A 388 -21.13 -0.45 5.51
N GLN A 389 -20.29 -0.32 4.49
CA GLN A 389 -19.21 -1.28 4.27
C GLN A 389 -18.12 -1.10 5.34
N PRO A 390 -17.54 -2.18 5.89
CA PRO A 390 -16.39 -2.09 6.81
C PRO A 390 -15.13 -1.69 6.03
N ARG A 391 -15.12 -0.45 5.57
CA ARG A 391 -14.14 0.16 4.67
C ARG A 391 -14.07 1.66 4.93
N GLY A 392 -12.91 2.25 4.68
CA GLY A 392 -12.71 3.69 4.79
C GLY A 392 -11.25 4.02 5.07
N ALA A 393 -11.01 5.25 5.51
CA ALA A 393 -9.69 5.72 5.87
C ALA A 393 -9.11 4.88 7.03
N LEU A 394 -7.89 4.39 6.82
CA LEU A 394 -7.12 3.59 7.79
C LEU A 394 -6.09 4.44 8.53
N ASP A 395 -5.69 5.54 7.93
CA ASP A 395 -4.56 6.35 8.35
C ASP A 395 -4.66 7.78 7.83
N GLY A 396 -3.67 8.55 8.17
CA GLY A 396 -3.27 9.77 7.50
C GLY A 396 -1.77 9.94 7.67
N ILE A 397 -1.07 10.30 6.59
CA ILE A 397 0.37 10.59 6.61
C ILE A 397 0.64 11.88 5.90
N VAL A 398 1.46 12.75 6.52
CA VAL A 398 1.95 13.99 5.90
C VAL A 398 3.46 14.07 6.13
N SER A 399 4.20 14.39 5.08
CA SER A 399 5.62 14.72 5.17
C SER A 399 5.91 16.01 4.42
N ASP A 400 6.98 16.68 4.82
CA ASP A 400 7.51 17.86 4.14
C ASP A 400 9.01 17.72 3.89
N THR A 401 9.59 18.68 3.19
CA THR A 401 11.03 18.72 2.94
C THR A 401 11.85 18.66 4.24
N THR A 402 11.35 19.22 5.34
CA THR A 402 12.07 19.23 6.62
C THR A 402 12.10 17.85 7.28
N LEU A 403 10.96 17.18 7.34
CA LEU A 403 10.88 15.81 7.85
C LEU A 403 11.63 14.82 6.95
N ALA A 404 11.52 14.96 5.64
CA ALA A 404 12.16 14.06 4.67
C ALA A 404 13.68 13.99 4.79
N LYS A 405 14.35 15.05 5.24
CA LYS A 405 15.81 15.05 5.53
C LYS A 405 16.23 13.94 6.49
N ASN A 406 15.35 13.54 7.38
CA ASN A 406 15.57 12.46 8.34
C ASN A 406 14.69 11.26 8.05
N MET A 407 14.24 11.09 6.81
CA MET A 407 13.24 10.08 6.42
C MET A 407 12.03 10.10 7.37
N GLY A 408 11.56 11.32 7.70
CA GLY A 408 10.51 11.55 8.70
C GLY A 408 9.14 11.78 8.06
N LEU A 409 8.12 11.51 8.87
CA LEU A 409 6.72 11.70 8.51
C LEU A 409 5.89 11.95 9.77
N SER A 410 4.76 12.63 9.62
CA SER A 410 3.73 12.74 10.64
C SER A 410 2.57 11.83 10.26
N ALA A 411 2.22 10.90 11.13
CA ALA A 411 1.23 9.86 10.84
C ALA A 411 0.18 9.74 11.93
N ARG A 412 -1.02 9.34 11.53
CA ARG A 412 -2.14 8.99 12.40
C ARG A 412 -2.72 7.65 11.97
N TRP A 413 -2.84 6.71 12.90
CA TRP A 413 -3.48 5.43 12.65
C TRP A 413 -4.98 5.45 12.97
N GLY A 414 -5.77 4.69 12.22
CA GLY A 414 -7.20 4.47 12.45
C GLY A 414 -8.13 5.29 11.56
N SER A 415 -7.76 6.50 11.23
CA SER A 415 -8.30 7.40 10.20
C SER A 415 -7.62 8.75 10.32
N SER A 416 -7.53 9.52 9.26
CA SER A 416 -6.92 10.86 9.30
C SER A 416 -7.69 11.85 10.19
N CYS A 417 -9.00 11.70 10.33
CA CYS A 417 -9.84 12.51 11.23
C CYS A 417 -9.77 12.05 12.71
N GLY A 418 -9.30 10.82 12.97
CA GLY A 418 -9.24 10.23 14.31
C GLY A 418 -10.56 9.70 14.84
N MET A 419 -11.52 9.44 13.98
CA MET A 419 -12.75 8.76 14.37
C MET A 419 -12.44 7.31 14.72
N ALA A 420 -12.87 6.88 15.93
CA ALA A 420 -12.68 5.50 16.37
C ALA A 420 -13.64 4.55 15.64
N PHE A 421 -13.17 3.32 15.42
CA PHE A 421 -13.98 2.22 14.90
C PHE A 421 -14.07 1.10 15.95
N ASP A 422 -15.30 0.74 16.33
CA ASP A 422 -15.63 -0.36 17.23
C ASP A 422 -16.21 -1.50 16.40
N ALA A 423 -15.43 -2.55 16.21
CA ALA A 423 -15.73 -3.67 15.32
C ALA A 423 -16.97 -4.46 15.78
N ALA A 424 -17.09 -4.70 17.09
CA ALA A 424 -18.22 -5.43 17.65
C ALA A 424 -19.53 -4.67 17.45
N LYS A 425 -19.56 -3.40 17.83
CA LYS A 425 -20.72 -2.53 17.70
C LYS A 425 -21.12 -2.30 16.24
N PHE A 426 -20.11 -2.17 15.35
CA PHE A 426 -20.35 -2.06 13.92
C PHE A 426 -21.06 -3.30 13.37
N CYS A 427 -20.55 -4.50 13.64
CA CYS A 427 -21.12 -5.77 13.16
C CYS A 427 -22.49 -6.08 13.78
N ASP A 428 -22.74 -5.67 15.02
CA ASP A 428 -24.02 -5.88 15.67
C ASP A 428 -25.12 -4.97 15.08
N ARG A 429 -24.76 -3.78 14.59
CA ARG A 429 -25.67 -2.86 13.89
C ARG A 429 -25.87 -3.21 12.41
N ASN A 430 -24.84 -3.75 11.77
CA ASN A 430 -24.80 -4.02 10.34
C ASN A 430 -24.73 -5.54 10.13
N ILE A 431 -25.86 -6.22 10.24
CA ILE A 431 -25.96 -7.68 10.25
C ILE A 431 -25.40 -8.36 9.02
N GLN A 432 -25.40 -7.67 7.86
CA GLN A 432 -24.81 -8.15 6.60
C GLN A 432 -23.29 -8.34 6.69
N TRP A 433 -22.63 -7.70 7.67
CA TRP A 433 -21.18 -7.79 7.90
C TRP A 433 -20.81 -8.61 9.14
N ARG A 434 -21.78 -9.23 9.80
CA ARG A 434 -21.56 -9.99 11.06
C ARG A 434 -20.57 -11.15 10.89
N VAL A 435 -20.47 -11.72 9.68
CA VAL A 435 -19.51 -12.79 9.36
C VAL A 435 -18.05 -12.33 9.50
N GLN A 436 -17.78 -11.04 9.39
CA GLN A 436 -16.44 -10.47 9.56
C GLN A 436 -16.06 -10.17 11.02
N LYS A 437 -17.03 -10.23 11.97
CA LYS A 437 -16.82 -9.88 13.38
C LYS A 437 -15.63 -10.61 14.04
N PRO A 438 -15.35 -11.91 13.75
CA PRO A 438 -14.20 -12.60 14.34
C PRO A 438 -12.84 -12.09 13.87
N TYR A 439 -12.79 -11.37 12.75
CA TYR A 439 -11.56 -10.95 12.09
C TYR A 439 -11.29 -9.44 12.21
N LEU A 440 -12.33 -8.63 12.42
CA LEU A 440 -12.20 -7.18 12.52
C LEU A 440 -11.65 -6.78 13.88
N LYS A 441 -10.76 -5.77 13.89
CA LYS A 441 -10.16 -5.18 15.09
C LYS A 441 -10.70 -3.78 15.34
N ASP A 442 -10.76 -3.39 16.60
CA ASP A 442 -11.02 -2.03 17.01
C ASP A 442 -9.86 -1.11 16.60
N ARG A 443 -10.20 0.11 16.18
CA ARG A 443 -9.23 1.17 15.94
C ARG A 443 -9.59 2.36 16.82
N PRO A 444 -8.84 2.60 17.91
CA PRO A 444 -9.09 3.72 18.79
C PRO A 444 -8.71 5.05 18.12
N SER A 445 -9.27 6.14 18.62
CA SER A 445 -8.79 7.47 18.26
C SER A 445 -7.40 7.70 18.84
N VAL A 446 -6.42 7.99 18.00
CA VAL A 446 -5.04 8.29 18.40
C VAL A 446 -4.60 9.65 17.86
N PRO A 447 -3.62 10.32 18.48
CA PRO A 447 -3.11 11.59 17.97
C PRO A 447 -2.23 11.41 16.73
N TRP A 448 -2.04 12.50 15.98
CA TRP A 448 -0.96 12.61 15.02
C TRP A 448 0.39 12.52 15.73
N THR A 449 1.28 11.69 15.22
CA THR A 449 2.60 11.42 15.82
C THR A 449 3.68 11.60 14.75
N THR A 450 4.76 12.28 15.10
CA THR A 450 5.89 12.47 14.19
C THR A 450 6.93 11.38 14.40
N PHE A 451 7.31 10.71 13.34
CA PHE A 451 8.33 9.69 13.29
C PHE A 451 9.49 10.14 12.42
N THR A 452 10.70 9.71 12.77
CA THR A 452 11.92 9.91 11.98
C THR A 452 12.60 8.58 11.72
N GLY A 453 13.12 8.37 10.51
CA GLY A 453 13.88 7.15 10.18
C GLY A 453 15.24 7.12 10.88
N ILE A 454 15.85 8.29 11.09
CA ILE A 454 17.11 8.43 11.83
C ILE A 454 16.76 8.82 13.27
N GLN A 455 17.08 7.93 14.21
CA GLN A 455 16.99 8.28 15.65
C GLN A 455 18.26 9.02 16.07
N PRO A 456 18.17 10.12 16.87
CA PRO A 456 19.32 10.60 17.61
C PRO A 456 19.82 9.46 18.51
N GLU A 457 21.14 9.24 18.57
CA GLU A 457 21.73 8.24 19.45
C GLU A 457 21.27 8.50 20.89
N SER A 458 20.33 7.70 21.37
CA SER A 458 19.95 7.73 22.78
C SER A 458 20.97 6.91 23.55
N ASN A 459 21.62 7.52 24.54
CA ASN A 459 22.53 6.88 25.48
C ASN A 459 21.83 5.87 26.44
N ASN A 460 20.74 5.26 26.03
CA ASN A 460 20.03 4.28 26.83
C ASN A 460 20.22 2.87 26.27
N THR A 461 20.98 2.08 27.02
CA THR A 461 21.11 0.63 26.91
C THR A 461 19.75 -0.06 26.94
N THR A 462 19.20 -0.39 25.79
CA THR A 462 18.03 -1.24 25.66
C THR A 462 18.45 -2.66 25.26
N ARG A 463 17.88 -3.66 25.89
CA ARG A 463 18.16 -5.08 25.72
C ARG A 463 18.18 -5.46 24.25
N THR A 464 19.32 -5.91 23.76
CA THR A 464 19.48 -6.50 22.43
C THR A 464 19.17 -7.99 22.52
N ASN A 465 18.11 -8.45 21.88
CA ASN A 465 17.94 -9.88 21.62
C ASN A 465 18.93 -10.29 20.52
N LYS A 466 19.89 -11.16 20.88
CA LYS A 466 20.79 -11.76 19.91
C LYS A 466 20.04 -12.86 19.15
N VAL A 467 19.63 -12.57 17.94
CA VAL A 467 19.18 -13.60 17.02
C VAL A 467 20.45 -14.27 16.43
N GLY A 468 20.76 -15.45 16.90
CA GLY A 468 21.88 -16.22 16.38
C GLY A 468 21.49 -17.00 15.15
N VAL A 469 22.03 -16.67 14.00
CA VAL A 469 21.89 -17.51 12.79
C VAL A 469 22.74 -18.77 12.98
N ALA A 470 22.09 -19.92 13.15
CA ALA A 470 22.76 -21.22 13.17
C ALA A 470 23.13 -21.59 11.75
N LYS A 471 24.42 -21.55 11.40
CA LYS A 471 24.94 -22.14 10.16
C LYS A 471 25.06 -23.66 10.36
N GLY A 472 24.22 -24.42 9.68
CA GLY A 472 24.46 -25.85 9.47
C GLY A 472 25.59 -26.04 8.47
N GLY A 473 26.74 -26.57 8.92
CA GLY A 473 27.87 -26.92 8.05
C GLY A 473 29.03 -27.51 8.86
N LYS A 474 29.44 -28.68 8.44
CA LYS A 474 30.54 -29.47 9.06
C LYS A 474 31.91 -28.73 9.04
N GLY A 475 32.50 -28.65 10.17
CA GLY A 475 33.89 -28.62 10.58
C GLY A 475 34.91 -27.83 9.77
N THR A 476 35.30 -26.67 10.29
CA THR A 476 36.70 -26.22 10.42
C THR A 476 36.70 -24.96 11.33
N LYS A 477 37.67 -24.91 12.25
CA LYS A 477 37.81 -23.80 13.19
C LYS A 477 38.15 -22.49 12.48
N ALA A 478 37.20 -21.62 12.24
CA ALA A 478 37.43 -20.24 11.81
C ALA A 478 36.78 -19.28 12.80
N LYS A 479 37.48 -18.24 13.16
CA LYS A 479 37.11 -17.21 14.14
C LYS A 479 35.71 -16.65 13.84
N ARG A 480 34.78 -16.80 14.77
CA ARG A 480 33.43 -16.22 14.74
C ARG A 480 33.53 -14.68 14.67
N ARG A 481 33.23 -14.09 13.52
CA ARG A 481 32.80 -12.69 13.42
C ARG A 481 31.29 -12.66 13.65
N THR A 482 30.86 -12.27 14.82
CA THR A 482 29.45 -12.02 15.15
C THR A 482 29.00 -10.76 14.40
N LYS A 483 28.21 -10.89 13.34
CA LYS A 483 27.47 -9.75 12.77
C LYS A 483 26.30 -9.45 13.71
N ARG A 484 26.28 -8.27 14.30
CA ARG A 484 25.14 -7.76 15.07
C ARG A 484 24.05 -7.28 14.09
N VAL A 485 22.92 -7.94 14.07
CA VAL A 485 21.71 -7.39 13.46
C VAL A 485 21.00 -6.58 14.53
N LEU A 486 20.91 -5.28 14.37
CA LEU A 486 20.17 -4.40 15.27
C LEU A 486 18.69 -4.43 14.84
N VAL A 487 17.89 -5.02 15.69
CA VAL A 487 16.45 -5.11 15.48
C VAL A 487 15.76 -4.36 16.61
N ARG A 488 14.94 -3.37 16.30
CA ARG A 488 14.12 -2.64 17.27
C ARG A 488 12.66 -2.73 16.88
N ARG A 489 11.86 -3.18 17.83
CA ARG A 489 10.42 -2.95 17.87
C ARG A 489 10.17 -1.98 19.04
N SER A 490 9.66 -0.83 18.74
CA SER A 490 9.28 0.19 19.74
C SER A 490 7.77 0.44 19.70
#